data_b979fcd012aa3fdf10be010f27d585c8
#
_entry.id   b979fcd012aa3fdf10be010f27d585c8
#
_cell.length_a   1.000
_cell.length_b   1.000
_cell.length_c   1.000
_cell.angle_alpha   90.00
_cell.angle_beta   90.00
_cell.angle_gamma   90.00
#
_symmetry.space_group_name_H-M   'P 1'
#
loop_
_entity.id
_entity.type
_entity.pdbx_description
1 polymer ?
#
loop_
_entity_poly.entity_id
_entity_poly.type
_entity_poly.pdbx_seq_one_letter_code
_entity_poly.pdbx_strand_id
1 'polypeptide(L)'
;CKAILYIMLQKRSPIGIKSLIIVLCLLLQYSCIEPVPAIFDYKEDLIIIDAVASTVPGTTFATVKKTFIEYGQYKSEFLKGCTVNLINSDTQEVIPFFEGSNSYLVSPDFKITSGSRWELEVTTLEGKTFKSFSETTPDEVRIESIFETYNKEMSFNEGLGKYIPGHEIRVDFQEPQDQKNFYYFQYRAYVKEVYCKICNYGVLRNGECLSQINNPQAKDYYTYLCDQTCWKVSYNEEISLFDD
;
A
#
# COMPACT_ATOMS: atom_id res chain seq x y z
N CYS A 1 29.43 -10.30 10.58
CA CYS A 1 30.23 -11.21 9.73
C CYS A 1 31.41 -11.77 10.53
N LYS A 2 31.34 -13.07 10.90
CA LYS A 2 32.49 -13.77 11.49
C LYS A 2 33.33 -14.36 10.37
N ALA A 3 34.46 -13.74 10.08
CA ALA A 3 35.50 -14.38 9.27
C ALA A 3 36.50 -15.07 10.22
N ILE A 4 36.49 -16.41 10.20
CA ILE A 4 37.49 -17.21 10.89
C ILE A 4 38.69 -17.33 9.95
N LEU A 5 39.72 -16.56 10.24
CA LEU A 5 40.99 -16.67 9.53
C LEU A 5 41.84 -17.71 10.25
N TYR A 6 41.89 -18.96 9.74
CA TYR A 6 42.82 -19.97 10.17
C TYR A 6 44.17 -19.75 9.43
N ILE A 7 45.14 -19.14 10.10
CA ILE A 7 46.50 -19.06 9.58
C ILE A 7 47.35 -20.11 10.30
N MET A 8 47.64 -21.22 9.60
CA MET A 8 48.76 -22.10 9.97
C MET A 8 50.07 -21.35 9.73
N LEU A 9 50.71 -20.90 10.77
CA LEU A 9 52.06 -20.36 10.73
C LEU A 9 53.00 -21.33 11.47
N GLN A 10 53.48 -22.31 10.73
CA GLN A 10 54.64 -23.11 11.16
C GLN A 10 55.84 -22.81 10.24
N LYS A 11 56.48 -21.66 10.47
CA LYS A 11 57.87 -21.40 10.11
C LYS A 11 58.37 -20.19 10.91
N ARG A 12 59.51 -20.36 11.57
CA ARG A 12 60.19 -19.34 12.39
C ARG A 12 60.46 -18.09 11.53
N SER A 13 59.60 -17.10 11.62
CA SER A 13 59.87 -15.76 11.09
C SER A 13 60.55 -14.94 12.17
N PRO A 14 61.51 -14.06 11.80
CA PRO A 14 62.21 -13.18 12.75
C PRO A 14 61.19 -12.30 13.48
N ILE A 15 61.42 -12.08 14.78
CA ILE A 15 60.53 -11.41 15.74
C ILE A 15 59.98 -10.07 15.19
N GLY A 16 60.73 -9.37 14.34
CA GLY A 16 60.31 -8.11 13.73
C GLY A 16 59.12 -8.19 12.77
N ILE A 17 58.95 -9.27 12.00
CA ILE A 17 57.83 -9.41 11.05
C ILE A 17 56.52 -9.71 11.80
N LYS A 18 56.56 -10.50 12.85
CA LYS A 18 55.38 -10.79 13.66
C LYS A 18 54.87 -9.56 14.40
N SER A 19 55.80 -8.75 14.91
CA SER A 19 55.45 -7.48 15.58
C SER A 19 54.87 -6.48 14.58
N LEU A 20 55.38 -6.42 13.37
CA LEU A 20 54.86 -5.53 12.32
C LEU A 20 53.44 -5.89 11.89
N ILE A 21 53.14 -7.20 11.75
CA ILE A 21 51.81 -7.71 11.42
C ILE A 21 50.81 -7.39 12.53
N ILE A 22 51.18 -7.54 13.80
CA ILE A 22 50.33 -7.23 14.94
C ILE A 22 50.00 -5.71 14.97
N VAL A 23 50.99 -4.86 14.75
CA VAL A 23 50.79 -3.41 14.70
C VAL A 23 49.89 -3.03 13.51
N LEU A 24 50.09 -3.64 12.34
CA LEU A 24 49.24 -3.42 11.17
C LEU A 24 47.79 -3.85 11.41
N CYS A 25 47.58 -5.00 12.07
CA CYS A 25 46.25 -5.45 12.45
C CYS A 25 45.57 -4.55 13.49
N LEU A 26 46.32 -3.96 14.41
CA LEU A 26 45.80 -2.99 15.38
C LEU A 26 45.45 -1.65 14.70
N LEU A 27 46.20 -1.21 13.72
CA LEU A 27 45.88 0.00 12.96
C LEU A 27 44.65 -0.16 12.07
N LEU A 28 44.36 -1.35 11.57
CA LEU A 28 43.16 -1.65 10.78
C LEU A 28 41.87 -1.69 11.63
N GLN A 29 41.98 -1.74 12.95
CA GLN A 29 40.81 -1.69 13.84
C GLN A 29 40.30 -0.27 14.10
N TYR A 30 41.03 0.76 13.70
CA TYR A 30 40.64 2.16 13.83
C TYR A 30 39.77 2.68 12.69
N SER A 31 39.19 1.79 11.88
CA SER A 31 38.11 2.19 10.97
C SER A 31 36.84 2.43 11.80
N CYS A 32 36.82 3.52 12.56
CA CYS A 32 35.58 4.07 13.08
C CYS A 32 34.76 4.52 11.87
N ILE A 33 33.69 3.78 11.57
CA ILE A 33 32.58 4.34 10.81
C ILE A 33 31.94 5.35 11.78
N GLU A 34 32.29 6.63 11.64
CA GLU A 34 31.49 7.69 12.24
C GLU A 34 30.09 7.57 11.66
N PRO A 35 29.05 7.25 12.46
CA PRO A 35 27.70 7.35 11.97
C PRO A 35 27.51 8.82 11.60
N VAL A 36 27.34 9.11 10.31
CA VAL A 36 26.92 10.43 9.87
C VAL A 36 25.60 10.69 10.58
N PRO A 37 25.51 11.65 11.50
CA PRO A 37 24.24 12.02 12.08
C PRO A 37 23.38 12.50 10.92
N ALA A 38 22.42 11.69 10.50
CA ALA A 38 21.39 12.16 9.60
C ALA A 38 20.64 13.24 10.39
N ILE A 39 21.02 14.51 10.17
CA ILE A 39 20.26 15.65 10.67
C ILE A 39 19.00 15.71 9.82
N PHE A 40 18.07 14.81 10.11
CA PHE A 40 16.70 14.95 9.61
C PHE A 40 16.03 15.94 10.56
N ASP A 41 15.69 17.09 10.01
CA ASP A 41 14.83 18.05 10.71
C ASP A 41 13.42 17.46 10.71
N TYR A 42 13.14 16.60 11.70
CA TYR A 42 11.86 15.93 11.85
C TYR A 42 10.81 16.96 12.21
N LYS A 43 9.88 17.21 11.29
CA LYS A 43 8.69 18.02 11.56
C LYS A 43 7.57 17.12 12.02
N GLU A 44 7.22 17.21 13.29
CA GLU A 44 6.02 16.60 13.84
C GLU A 44 4.79 17.45 13.52
N ASP A 45 3.61 16.86 13.68
CA ASP A 45 2.32 17.55 13.55
C ASP A 45 2.01 18.12 12.16
N LEU A 46 2.58 17.56 11.09
CA LEU A 46 2.20 17.92 9.75
C LEU A 46 0.81 17.37 9.44
N ILE A 47 -0.03 18.21 8.85
CA ILE A 47 -1.32 17.79 8.33
C ILE A 47 -1.15 17.44 6.85
N ILE A 48 -1.50 16.22 6.51
CA ILE A 48 -1.53 15.71 5.12
C ILE A 48 -2.99 15.64 4.70
N ILE A 49 -3.30 16.30 3.60
CA ILE A 49 -4.65 16.32 3.03
C ILE A 49 -4.56 15.80 1.61
N ASP A 50 -5.23 14.69 1.36
CA ASP A 50 -5.38 14.09 0.03
C ASP A 50 -6.87 14.05 -0.31
N ALA A 51 -7.24 14.48 -1.51
CA ALA A 51 -8.63 14.41 -1.95
C ALA A 51 -8.72 14.03 -3.42
N VAL A 52 -9.75 13.29 -3.73
CA VAL A 52 -10.13 12.94 -5.10
C VAL A 52 -11.55 13.41 -5.32
N ALA A 53 -11.73 14.32 -6.26
CA ALA A 53 -13.04 14.69 -6.78
C ALA A 53 -13.25 14.01 -8.14
N SER A 54 -14.36 13.27 -8.29
CA SER A 54 -14.54 12.34 -9.41
C SER A 54 -15.86 12.56 -10.15
N THR A 55 -15.84 12.38 -11.47
CA THR A 55 -17.04 12.32 -12.32
C THR A 55 -17.82 11.03 -12.13
N VAL A 56 -17.26 10.03 -11.45
CA VAL A 56 -17.91 8.76 -11.14
C VAL A 56 -18.59 8.84 -9.78
N PRO A 57 -19.92 8.58 -9.67
CA PRO A 57 -20.62 8.63 -8.40
C PRO A 57 -20.00 7.71 -7.34
N GLY A 58 -19.96 8.18 -6.09
CA GLY A 58 -19.49 7.41 -4.95
C GLY A 58 -17.97 7.22 -4.86
N THR A 59 -17.18 7.88 -5.72
CA THR A 59 -15.72 7.77 -5.73
C THR A 59 -14.99 9.05 -5.29
N THR A 60 -15.75 10.11 -4.95
CA THR A 60 -15.20 11.32 -4.37
C THR A 60 -14.96 11.14 -2.89
N PHE A 61 -13.74 11.38 -2.43
CA PHE A 61 -13.36 11.27 -1.02
C PHE A 61 -12.22 12.22 -0.67
N ALA A 62 -12.01 12.44 0.62
CA ALA A 62 -10.85 13.12 1.15
C ALA A 62 -10.28 12.36 2.34
N THR A 63 -8.96 12.42 2.54
CA THR A 63 -8.29 11.94 3.74
C THR A 63 -7.55 13.09 4.39
N VAL A 64 -7.72 13.24 5.69
CA VAL A 64 -6.96 14.18 6.51
C VAL A 64 -6.18 13.38 7.52
N LYS A 65 -4.86 13.51 7.51
CA LYS A 65 -3.96 12.76 8.39
C LYS A 65 -3.05 13.71 9.13
N LYS A 66 -2.69 13.32 10.35
CA LYS A 66 -1.68 14.00 11.15
C LYS A 66 -0.45 13.10 11.24
N THR A 67 0.75 13.68 11.02
CA THR A 67 1.99 12.93 11.16
C THR A 67 2.49 12.96 12.59
N PHE A 68 3.16 11.90 13.00
CA PHE A 68 3.89 11.79 14.25
C PHE A 68 5.13 10.91 14.05
N ILE A 69 6.04 10.97 15.01
CA ILE A 69 7.25 10.15 14.99
C ILE A 69 7.11 9.03 16.01
N GLU A 70 7.27 7.81 15.57
CA GLU A 70 7.33 6.64 16.42
C GLU A 70 8.57 5.81 16.10
N TYR A 71 9.44 5.58 17.10
CA TYR A 71 10.72 4.88 16.93
C TYR A 71 11.62 5.45 15.81
N GLY A 72 11.62 6.77 15.61
CA GLY A 72 12.42 7.43 14.59
C GLY A 72 11.88 7.27 13.14
N GLN A 73 10.65 6.80 13.00
CA GLN A 73 9.96 6.68 11.71
C GLN A 73 8.75 7.57 11.67
N TYR A 74 8.52 8.21 10.51
CA TYR A 74 7.28 8.93 10.26
C TYR A 74 6.11 7.97 10.14
N LYS A 75 5.08 8.24 10.92
CA LYS A 75 3.77 7.61 10.80
C LYS A 75 2.71 8.67 10.64
N SER A 76 1.57 8.29 10.15
CA SER A 76 0.41 9.17 10.06
C SER A 76 -0.83 8.45 10.55
N GLU A 77 -1.71 9.19 11.20
CA GLU A 77 -3.02 8.71 11.64
C GLU A 77 -4.13 9.56 11.04
N PHE A 78 -5.30 8.95 10.85
CA PHE A 78 -6.48 9.65 10.36
C PHE A 78 -6.97 10.66 11.39
N LEU A 79 -7.09 11.92 10.99
CA LEU A 79 -7.56 13.01 11.84
C LEU A 79 -9.08 13.12 11.75
N LYS A 80 -9.75 12.81 12.83
CA LYS A 80 -11.20 12.87 12.97
C LYS A 80 -11.69 14.25 13.37
N GLY A 81 -12.99 14.49 13.15
CA GLY A 81 -13.67 15.72 13.58
C GLY A 81 -13.32 16.95 12.74
N CYS A 82 -12.71 16.80 11.57
CA CYS A 82 -12.51 17.89 10.65
C CYS A 82 -13.82 18.24 9.92
N THR A 83 -14.03 19.51 9.66
CA THR A 83 -15.02 19.94 8.67
C THR A 83 -14.34 19.97 7.31
N VAL A 84 -14.86 19.19 6.36
CA VAL A 84 -14.30 19.07 5.01
C VAL A 84 -15.38 19.44 4.01
N ASN A 85 -15.08 20.41 3.15
CA ASN A 85 -15.99 20.91 2.13
C ASN A 85 -15.32 20.94 0.77
N LEU A 86 -16.02 20.49 -0.26
CA LEU A 86 -15.67 20.73 -1.65
C LEU A 86 -16.51 21.90 -2.16
N ILE A 87 -15.86 22.92 -2.68
CA ILE A 87 -16.50 24.17 -3.08
C ILE A 87 -16.36 24.35 -4.58
N ASN A 88 -17.47 24.49 -5.27
CA ASN A 88 -17.46 24.84 -6.68
C ASN A 88 -17.04 26.32 -6.83
N SER A 89 -15.92 26.58 -7.46
CA SER A 89 -15.37 27.94 -7.59
C SER A 89 -16.21 28.85 -8.50
N ASP A 90 -17.00 28.26 -9.39
CA ASP A 90 -17.83 29.02 -10.35
C ASP A 90 -19.20 29.38 -9.76
N THR A 91 -19.83 28.43 -9.07
CA THR A 91 -21.22 28.61 -8.53
C THR A 91 -21.22 28.89 -7.04
N GLN A 92 -20.14 28.77 -6.34
CA GLN A 92 -20.02 28.87 -4.87
C GLN A 92 -20.85 27.78 -4.14
N GLU A 93 -21.25 26.74 -4.82
CA GLU A 93 -21.91 25.58 -4.20
C GLU A 93 -20.97 24.88 -3.26
N VAL A 94 -21.43 24.54 -2.06
CA VAL A 94 -20.65 23.84 -1.03
C VAL A 94 -21.17 22.43 -0.84
N ILE A 95 -20.33 21.45 -1.04
CA ILE A 95 -20.61 20.03 -0.84
C ILE A 95 -19.89 19.56 0.42
N PRO A 96 -20.62 19.31 1.53
CA PRO A 96 -20.01 18.84 2.76
C PRO A 96 -19.64 17.36 2.65
N PHE A 97 -18.53 16.99 3.28
CA PHE A 97 -18.13 15.60 3.46
C PHE A 97 -18.58 15.09 4.84
N PHE A 98 -18.88 13.81 4.92
CA PHE A 98 -19.22 13.10 6.14
C PHE A 98 -18.02 12.27 6.59
N GLU A 99 -17.74 12.26 7.89
CA GLU A 99 -16.68 11.46 8.47
C GLU A 99 -17.00 9.96 8.36
N GLY A 100 -16.09 9.21 7.73
CA GLY A 100 -16.09 7.75 7.68
C GLY A 100 -15.03 7.16 8.63
N SER A 101 -14.71 5.88 8.45
CA SER A 101 -13.73 5.19 9.31
C SER A 101 -12.31 5.71 9.14
N ASN A 102 -11.87 5.92 7.88
CA ASN A 102 -10.51 6.35 7.53
C ASN A 102 -10.48 7.40 6.42
N SER A 103 -11.64 7.97 6.07
CA SER A 103 -11.79 8.98 5.04
C SER A 103 -13.05 9.81 5.29
N TYR A 104 -13.09 10.97 4.69
CA TYR A 104 -14.27 11.81 4.56
C TYR A 104 -14.93 11.55 3.23
N LEU A 105 -16.22 11.31 3.19
CA LEU A 105 -16.99 10.86 2.03
C LEU A 105 -18.11 11.89 1.72
N VAL A 106 -18.44 12.04 0.46
CA VAL A 106 -19.63 12.78 0.02
C VAL A 106 -20.84 11.84 -0.14
N SER A 107 -22.00 12.40 -0.49
CA SER A 107 -23.17 11.57 -0.87
C SER A 107 -22.78 10.56 -1.94
N PRO A 108 -23.24 9.29 -1.85
CA PRO A 108 -22.93 8.25 -2.85
C PRO A 108 -23.33 8.60 -4.29
N ASP A 109 -24.33 9.45 -4.46
CA ASP A 109 -24.83 9.89 -5.78
C ASP A 109 -24.09 11.14 -6.31
N PHE A 110 -23.23 11.73 -5.47
CA PHE A 110 -22.50 12.93 -5.86
C PHE A 110 -21.40 12.60 -6.87
N LYS A 111 -21.31 13.46 -7.87
CA LYS A 111 -20.24 13.48 -8.86
C LYS A 111 -19.99 14.91 -9.33
N ILE A 112 -18.75 15.22 -9.65
CA ILE A 112 -18.41 16.50 -10.28
C ILE A 112 -18.66 16.42 -11.79
N THR A 113 -18.74 17.59 -12.43
CA THR A 113 -18.93 17.72 -13.88
C THR A 113 -17.60 18.09 -14.54
N SER A 114 -17.31 17.50 -15.70
CA SER A 114 -16.18 17.89 -16.54
C SER A 114 -16.22 19.41 -16.84
N GLY A 115 -15.06 20.04 -16.85
CA GLY A 115 -14.88 21.46 -17.05
C GLY A 115 -15.25 22.37 -15.87
N SER A 116 -15.84 21.83 -14.79
CA SER A 116 -16.13 22.60 -13.58
C SER A 116 -14.88 22.80 -12.72
N ARG A 117 -14.84 23.89 -11.96
CA ARG A 117 -13.73 24.23 -11.08
C ARG A 117 -14.07 24.02 -9.62
N TRP A 118 -13.18 23.34 -8.91
CA TRP A 118 -13.38 22.96 -7.52
C TRP A 118 -12.19 23.30 -6.65
N GLU A 119 -12.45 23.64 -5.39
CA GLU A 119 -11.45 23.81 -4.35
C GLU A 119 -11.86 23.02 -3.10
N LEU A 120 -10.89 22.53 -2.37
CA LEU A 120 -11.10 21.83 -1.10
C LEU A 120 -10.82 22.77 0.07
N GLU A 121 -11.72 22.79 1.04
CA GLU A 121 -11.52 23.49 2.30
C GLU A 121 -11.62 22.49 3.46
N VAL A 122 -10.62 22.48 4.34
CA VAL A 122 -10.56 21.63 5.50
C VAL A 122 -10.32 22.47 6.74
N THR A 123 -11.20 22.35 7.73
CA THR A 123 -11.03 22.99 9.03
C THR A 123 -10.89 21.91 10.11
N THR A 124 -9.78 21.94 10.85
CA THR A 124 -9.54 21.01 11.96
C THR A 124 -10.35 21.39 13.20
N LEU A 125 -10.46 20.47 14.17
CA LEU A 125 -11.08 20.73 15.48
C LEU A 125 -10.43 21.91 16.22
N GLU A 126 -9.14 22.15 15.98
CA GLU A 126 -8.39 23.27 16.57
C GLU A 126 -8.70 24.61 15.89
N GLY A 127 -9.57 24.62 14.85
CA GLY A 127 -9.94 25.79 14.09
C GLY A 127 -8.93 26.21 13.01
N LYS A 128 -7.92 25.36 12.73
CA LYS A 128 -6.96 25.62 11.66
C LYS A 128 -7.59 25.27 10.31
N THR A 129 -7.62 26.22 9.39
CA THR A 129 -8.21 26.07 8.06
C THR A 129 -7.14 25.94 7.00
N PHE A 130 -7.32 24.99 6.09
CA PHE A 130 -6.52 24.74 4.90
C PHE A 130 -7.41 24.83 3.69
N LYS A 131 -6.90 25.42 2.61
CA LYS A 131 -7.62 25.57 1.36
C LYS A 131 -6.72 25.22 0.19
N SER A 132 -7.22 24.40 -0.75
CA SER A 132 -6.49 24.10 -1.98
C SER A 132 -6.56 25.26 -2.98
N PHE A 133 -5.74 25.19 -4.00
CA PHE A 133 -5.99 25.95 -5.22
C PHE A 133 -7.27 25.43 -5.89
N SER A 134 -7.85 26.25 -6.75
CA SER A 134 -8.98 25.83 -7.58
C SER A 134 -8.44 25.02 -8.76
N GLU A 135 -8.94 23.78 -8.90
CA GLU A 135 -8.57 22.86 -9.95
C GLU A 135 -9.73 22.65 -10.93
N THR A 136 -9.41 22.59 -12.21
CA THR A 136 -10.42 22.32 -13.25
C THR A 136 -10.52 20.83 -13.49
N THR A 137 -11.75 20.30 -13.45
CA THR A 137 -11.99 18.89 -13.78
C THR A 137 -11.65 18.65 -15.26
N PRO A 138 -10.72 17.71 -15.57
CA PRO A 138 -10.40 17.40 -16.96
C PRO A 138 -11.58 16.80 -17.69
N ASP A 139 -11.51 16.81 -19.02
CA ASP A 139 -12.48 16.13 -19.85
C ASP A 139 -12.38 14.61 -19.69
N GLU A 140 -13.51 13.94 -19.85
CA GLU A 140 -13.59 12.49 -19.74
C GLU A 140 -12.92 11.83 -20.94
N VAL A 141 -11.93 11.00 -20.67
CA VAL A 141 -11.30 10.15 -21.67
C VAL A 141 -12.04 8.84 -21.75
N ARG A 142 -12.61 8.53 -22.93
CA ARG A 142 -13.38 7.30 -23.13
C ARG A 142 -12.48 6.14 -23.48
N ILE A 143 -12.68 5.03 -22.80
CA ILE A 143 -12.06 3.75 -23.18
C ILE A 143 -12.74 3.27 -24.47
N GLU A 144 -11.96 3.09 -25.52
CA GLU A 144 -12.43 2.59 -26.82
C GLU A 144 -12.54 1.06 -26.81
N SER A 145 -11.53 0.40 -26.23
CA SER A 145 -11.51 -1.05 -26.17
C SER A 145 -10.65 -1.56 -25.02
N ILE A 146 -10.99 -2.76 -24.54
CA ILE A 146 -10.21 -3.49 -23.54
C ILE A 146 -9.98 -4.89 -24.09
N PHE A 147 -8.72 -5.30 -24.15
CA PHE A 147 -8.31 -6.64 -24.57
C PHE A 147 -7.64 -7.34 -23.39
N GLU A 148 -7.90 -8.62 -23.31
CA GLU A 148 -7.27 -9.49 -22.33
C GLU A 148 -6.61 -10.65 -23.06
N THR A 149 -5.37 -10.95 -22.70
CA THR A 149 -4.62 -12.07 -23.26
C THR A 149 -4.00 -12.88 -22.13
N TYR A 150 -4.31 -14.17 -22.07
CA TYR A 150 -3.70 -15.08 -21.11
C TYR A 150 -2.29 -15.46 -21.57
N ASN A 151 -1.30 -15.24 -20.70
CA ASN A 151 0.08 -15.63 -20.93
C ASN A 151 0.53 -16.65 -19.88
N LYS A 152 0.94 -17.84 -20.33
CA LYS A 152 1.43 -18.92 -19.45
C LYS A 152 2.74 -18.58 -18.77
N GLU A 153 3.53 -17.70 -19.35
CA GLU A 153 4.88 -17.30 -18.94
C GLU A 153 4.96 -15.79 -18.72
N MET A 154 3.97 -15.23 -17.99
CA MET A 154 3.85 -13.79 -17.78
C MET A 154 5.03 -13.19 -17.05
N SER A 155 5.47 -13.82 -15.96
CA SER A 155 6.60 -13.37 -15.17
C SER A 155 7.41 -14.55 -14.62
N PHE A 156 8.73 -14.38 -14.50
CA PHE A 156 9.58 -15.38 -13.87
C PHE A 156 9.66 -15.14 -12.36
N ASN A 157 9.30 -16.16 -11.58
CA ASN A 157 9.44 -16.11 -10.12
C ASN A 157 10.73 -16.79 -9.71
N GLU A 158 11.71 -16.02 -9.26
CA GLU A 158 13.02 -16.51 -8.85
C GLU A 158 12.94 -17.48 -7.65
N GLY A 159 12.06 -17.22 -6.70
CA GLY A 159 11.88 -18.07 -5.51
C GLY A 159 11.33 -19.46 -5.83
N LEU A 160 10.54 -19.57 -6.89
CA LEU A 160 9.98 -20.83 -7.36
C LEU A 160 10.75 -21.44 -8.53
N GLY A 161 11.70 -20.71 -9.13
CA GLY A 161 12.47 -21.13 -10.29
C GLY A 161 11.62 -21.43 -11.53
N LYS A 162 10.45 -20.80 -11.68
CA LYS A 162 9.52 -21.06 -12.78
C LYS A 162 8.75 -19.80 -13.20
N TYR A 163 8.23 -19.86 -14.42
CA TYR A 163 7.28 -18.84 -14.90
C TYR A 163 5.93 -18.99 -14.20
N ILE A 164 5.33 -17.84 -13.90
CA ILE A 164 3.98 -17.72 -13.36
C ILE A 164 3.07 -17.23 -14.49
N PRO A 165 1.91 -17.90 -14.70
CA PRO A 165 0.93 -17.45 -15.67
C PRO A 165 0.24 -16.17 -15.17
N GLY A 166 -0.26 -15.39 -16.09
CA GLY A 166 -0.99 -14.17 -15.83
C GLY A 166 -1.84 -13.73 -17.00
N HIS A 167 -2.49 -12.60 -16.83
CA HIS A 167 -3.30 -11.96 -17.84
C HIS A 167 -2.69 -10.59 -18.17
N GLU A 168 -2.46 -10.35 -19.45
CA GLU A 168 -2.10 -9.06 -19.98
C GLU A 168 -3.39 -8.33 -20.35
N ILE A 169 -3.59 -7.16 -19.77
CA ILE A 169 -4.75 -6.32 -20.03
C ILE A 169 -4.28 -5.09 -20.79
N ARG A 170 -4.79 -4.92 -21.99
CA ARG A 170 -4.53 -3.76 -22.83
C ARG A 170 -5.80 -2.91 -22.90
N VAL A 171 -5.64 -1.62 -22.64
CA VAL A 171 -6.71 -0.63 -22.70
C VAL A 171 -6.37 0.36 -23.81
N ASP A 172 -7.22 0.48 -24.81
CA ASP A 172 -7.07 1.46 -25.88
C ASP A 172 -8.02 2.64 -25.61
N PHE A 173 -7.49 3.84 -25.67
CA PHE A 173 -8.25 5.10 -25.53
C PHE A 173 -7.57 6.19 -26.35
N GLN A 174 -8.33 7.23 -26.70
CA GLN A 174 -7.80 8.37 -27.41
C GLN A 174 -7.59 9.53 -26.43
N GLU A 175 -6.33 9.93 -26.29
CA GLU A 175 -5.95 11.06 -25.44
C GLU A 175 -6.22 12.40 -26.14
N PRO A 176 -6.78 13.41 -25.44
CA PRO A 176 -6.87 14.77 -25.93
C PRO A 176 -5.48 15.38 -26.15
N GLN A 177 -5.19 15.87 -27.34
CA GLN A 177 -3.84 16.33 -27.74
C GLN A 177 -3.37 17.60 -27.05
N ASP A 178 -4.27 18.40 -26.51
CA ASP A 178 -3.97 19.74 -25.95
C ASP A 178 -3.97 19.78 -24.40
N GLN A 179 -4.05 18.62 -23.75
CA GLN A 179 -4.10 18.50 -22.29
C GLN A 179 -3.05 17.52 -21.81
N LYS A 180 -2.38 17.88 -20.70
CA LYS A 180 -1.53 16.93 -19.99
C LYS A 180 -2.40 16.13 -19.05
N ASN A 181 -2.54 14.83 -19.33
CA ASN A 181 -3.35 13.92 -18.54
C ASN A 181 -2.44 12.95 -17.75
N PHE A 182 -2.95 12.52 -16.61
CA PHE A 182 -2.31 11.51 -15.79
C PHE A 182 -3.31 10.38 -15.60
N TYR A 183 -2.91 9.15 -15.89
CA TYR A 183 -3.78 7.99 -15.82
C TYR A 183 -3.40 7.15 -14.61
N TYR A 184 -4.41 6.80 -13.82
CA TYR A 184 -4.30 5.88 -12.71
C TYR A 184 -5.15 4.64 -12.97
N PHE A 185 -4.49 3.50 -13.12
CA PHE A 185 -5.17 2.22 -13.36
C PHE A 185 -5.28 1.43 -12.07
N GLN A 186 -6.49 1.05 -11.70
CA GLN A 186 -6.76 0.16 -10.59
C GLN A 186 -7.29 -1.17 -11.12
N TYR A 187 -6.66 -2.24 -10.69
CA TYR A 187 -7.02 -3.59 -11.06
C TYR A 187 -7.61 -4.35 -9.86
N ARG A 188 -8.69 -5.07 -10.09
CA ARG A 188 -9.32 -5.97 -9.12
C ARG A 188 -9.48 -7.34 -9.72
N ALA A 189 -8.84 -8.35 -9.14
CA ALA A 189 -9.05 -9.74 -9.52
C ALA A 189 -10.05 -10.41 -8.59
N TYR A 190 -11.02 -11.07 -9.17
CA TYR A 190 -12.00 -11.92 -8.48
C TYR A 190 -11.63 -13.37 -8.76
N VAL A 191 -11.03 -14.02 -7.78
CA VAL A 191 -10.61 -15.42 -7.90
C VAL A 191 -11.57 -16.28 -7.09
N LYS A 192 -12.10 -17.32 -7.75
CA LYS A 192 -12.97 -18.29 -7.08
C LYS A 192 -12.10 -19.26 -6.27
N GLU A 193 -12.26 -19.24 -4.96
CA GLU A 193 -11.56 -20.14 -4.04
C GLU A 193 -12.54 -21.09 -3.36
N VAL A 194 -12.05 -22.28 -3.08
CA VAL A 194 -12.80 -23.26 -2.29
C VAL A 194 -12.56 -22.96 -0.82
N TYR A 195 -13.62 -22.72 -0.08
CA TYR A 195 -13.57 -22.49 1.35
C TYR A 195 -13.90 -23.76 2.10
N CYS A 196 -13.03 -24.11 3.05
CA CYS A 196 -13.20 -25.28 3.90
C CYS A 196 -13.64 -24.85 5.30
N LYS A 197 -14.77 -25.36 5.76
CA LYS A 197 -15.14 -25.30 7.18
C LYS A 197 -14.30 -26.30 7.95
N ILE A 198 -13.63 -25.86 9.00
CA ILE A 198 -12.81 -26.69 9.87
C ILE A 198 -13.55 -26.87 11.20
N CYS A 199 -13.73 -28.11 11.62
CA CYS A 199 -14.24 -28.47 12.93
C CYS A 199 -13.06 -28.99 13.78
N ASN A 200 -12.54 -28.14 14.66
CA ASN A 200 -11.47 -28.52 15.58
C ASN A 200 -12.05 -29.32 16.74
N TYR A 201 -11.36 -30.40 17.11
CA TYR A 201 -11.75 -31.28 18.21
C TYR A 201 -13.14 -31.94 18.03
N GLY A 202 -13.56 -32.20 16.79
CA GLY A 202 -14.86 -32.72 16.52
C GLY A 202 -15.11 -33.22 15.11
N VAL A 203 -16.37 -33.54 14.84
CA VAL A 203 -16.84 -34.05 13.54
C VAL A 203 -17.87 -33.09 12.95
N LEU A 204 -17.73 -32.79 11.65
CA LEU A 204 -18.76 -32.11 10.90
C LEU A 204 -19.88 -33.07 10.52
N ARG A 205 -21.09 -32.78 10.99
CA ARG A 205 -22.33 -33.48 10.58
C ARG A 205 -23.33 -32.45 10.07
N ASN A 206 -23.85 -32.67 8.88
CA ASN A 206 -24.85 -31.77 8.24
C ASN A 206 -24.41 -30.29 8.25
N GLY A 207 -23.09 -30.04 8.11
CA GLY A 207 -22.55 -28.69 8.13
C GLY A 207 -22.34 -28.05 9.51
N GLU A 208 -22.70 -28.75 10.57
CA GLU A 208 -22.49 -28.32 11.96
C GLU A 208 -21.30 -29.04 12.60
N CYS A 209 -20.50 -28.30 13.35
CA CYS A 209 -19.36 -28.83 14.07
C CYS A 209 -19.81 -29.39 15.44
N LEU A 210 -19.76 -30.70 15.56
CA LEU A 210 -20.04 -31.41 16.83
C LEU A 210 -18.70 -31.57 17.56
N SER A 211 -18.37 -30.61 18.40
CA SER A 211 -17.11 -30.59 19.16
C SER A 211 -17.13 -31.65 20.28
N GLN A 212 -15.99 -32.33 20.47
CA GLN A 212 -15.77 -33.32 21.53
C GLN A 212 -14.64 -32.85 22.46
N ILE A 213 -14.66 -31.59 22.85
CA ILE A 213 -13.61 -30.97 23.69
C ILE A 213 -13.31 -31.74 24.97
N ASN A 214 -14.34 -32.43 25.53
CA ASN A 214 -14.20 -33.19 26.76
C ASN A 214 -13.62 -34.59 26.56
N ASN A 215 -13.35 -35.00 25.31
CA ASN A 215 -12.74 -36.28 25.03
C ASN A 215 -11.22 -36.13 24.88
N PRO A 216 -10.38 -36.69 25.78
CA PRO A 216 -8.93 -36.57 25.69
C PRO A 216 -8.33 -37.13 24.40
N GLN A 217 -9.04 -38.07 23.76
CA GLN A 217 -8.57 -38.69 22.50
C GLN A 217 -8.88 -37.82 21.26
N ALA A 218 -9.70 -36.79 21.42
CA ALA A 218 -10.06 -35.87 20.30
C ALA A 218 -9.16 -34.67 20.18
N LYS A 219 -8.10 -34.56 21.00
CA LYS A 219 -7.23 -33.36 21.04
C LYS A 219 -6.55 -33.04 19.73
N ASP A 220 -6.22 -34.05 18.93
CA ASP A 220 -5.51 -33.90 17.66
C ASP A 220 -6.41 -34.23 16.45
N TYR A 221 -7.69 -34.39 16.71
CA TYR A 221 -8.65 -34.73 15.66
C TYR A 221 -9.34 -33.49 15.12
N TYR A 222 -9.32 -33.34 13.81
CA TYR A 222 -10.12 -32.32 13.12
C TYR A 222 -10.76 -32.91 11.87
N THR A 223 -11.94 -32.43 11.53
CA THR A 223 -12.58 -32.69 10.24
C THR A 223 -12.78 -31.39 9.49
N TYR A 224 -12.78 -31.47 8.17
CA TYR A 224 -13.06 -30.33 7.32
C TYR A 224 -13.99 -30.72 6.18
N LEU A 225 -14.75 -29.74 5.72
CA LEU A 225 -15.64 -29.87 4.58
C LEU A 225 -15.39 -28.69 3.63
N CYS A 226 -14.98 -28.98 2.41
CA CYS A 226 -14.66 -27.99 1.38
C CYS A 226 -15.76 -27.99 0.30
N ASP A 227 -16.97 -27.66 0.68
CA ASP A 227 -18.16 -27.65 -0.19
C ASP A 227 -18.63 -26.25 -0.57
N GLN A 228 -17.99 -25.23 -0.01
CA GLN A 228 -18.35 -23.85 -0.26
C GLN A 228 -17.31 -23.18 -1.14
N THR A 229 -17.78 -22.35 -2.05
CA THR A 229 -16.92 -21.49 -2.86
C THR A 229 -17.18 -20.03 -2.50
N CYS A 230 -16.12 -19.25 -2.40
CA CYS A 230 -16.17 -17.80 -2.23
C CYS A 230 -15.33 -17.11 -3.28
N TRP A 231 -15.57 -15.81 -3.46
CA TRP A 231 -14.75 -14.97 -4.28
C TRP A 231 -13.75 -14.24 -3.41
N LYS A 232 -12.47 -14.48 -3.65
CA LYS A 232 -11.39 -13.68 -3.10
C LYS A 232 -11.13 -12.50 -4.00
N VAL A 233 -11.17 -11.31 -3.43
CA VAL A 233 -10.85 -10.09 -4.16
C VAL A 233 -9.41 -9.72 -3.85
N SER A 234 -8.58 -9.63 -4.90
CA SER A 234 -7.22 -9.12 -4.82
C SER A 234 -7.15 -7.76 -5.48
N TYR A 235 -6.47 -6.83 -4.84
CA TYR A 235 -6.22 -5.50 -5.38
C TYR A 235 -4.77 -5.44 -5.84
N ASN A 236 -4.52 -4.75 -6.94
CA ASN A 236 -3.16 -4.39 -7.30
C ASN A 236 -2.73 -3.22 -6.41
N GLU A 237 -1.68 -3.41 -5.64
CA GLU A 237 -1.07 -2.37 -4.81
C GLU A 237 -0.03 -1.55 -5.58
N GLU A 238 0.44 -2.05 -6.72
CA GLU A 238 1.39 -1.35 -7.56
C GLU A 238 0.67 -0.39 -8.51
N ILE A 239 1.01 0.88 -8.39
CA ILE A 239 0.56 1.92 -9.30
C ILE A 239 1.46 1.86 -10.54
N SER A 240 0.90 1.43 -11.65
CA SER A 240 1.57 1.59 -12.94
C SER A 240 1.18 2.94 -13.52
N LEU A 241 2.06 3.92 -13.39
CA LEU A 241 1.96 5.19 -14.11
C LEU A 241 2.58 4.98 -15.48
N PHE A 242 1.81 5.16 -16.52
CA PHE A 242 2.32 5.26 -17.87
C PHE A 242 2.36 6.74 -18.23
N ASP A 243 3.55 7.24 -18.52
CA ASP A 243 3.80 8.54 -19.10
C ASP A 243 4.21 8.28 -20.57
N ASP A 244 3.52 8.90 -21.52
CA ASP A 244 3.88 8.89 -22.93
C ASP A 244 5.01 9.89 -23.25
#